data_501c59b0bbab77df91de349eb5ae78ed
#
_entry.id   501c59b0bbab77df91de349eb5ae78ed
#
_cell.length_a   1.000
_cell.length_b   1.000
_cell.length_c   1.000
_cell.angle_alpha   90.00
_cell.angle_beta   90.00
_cell.angle_gamma   90.00
#
_symmetry.space_group_name_H-M   'P 1'
#
loop_
_entity.id
_entity.type
_entity.pdbx_description
1 polymer ?
#
loop_
_entity_poly.entity_id
_entity_poly.type
_entity_poly.pdbx_seq_one_letter_code
_entity_poly.pdbx_strand_id
1 'polypeptide(L)'
;MVLPVPNAKGSGNLLPHNIGTFIDTLQKNGAEKIYILTDLEREESPEKVKDRVKNTEIEYIFVAVKALEAWFLADTAAMKQWLGEAFYEEPKPEQTPLMPWDYLSEIAKRYGARGIGAKKPMFAKRMIRSVEEKGFNFSIERAAKHPNCPSAKEFVEHFNPSTQ
;
A
#
# COMPACT_ATOMS: atom_id res chain seq x y z
N MET A 1 -1.97 1.26 20.90
CA MET A 1 -0.81 0.39 20.52
C MET A 1 -1.19 -0.37 19.25
N VAL A 2 -0.30 -0.46 18.25
CA VAL A 2 -0.54 -1.26 17.06
C VAL A 2 0.07 -2.65 17.26
N LEU A 3 -0.74 -3.71 17.11
CA LEU A 3 -0.27 -5.09 17.18
C LEU A 3 0.47 -5.49 15.89
N PRO A 4 1.29 -6.56 15.91
CA PRO A 4 1.89 -7.09 14.70
C PRO A 4 0.85 -7.40 13.63
N VAL A 5 1.06 -6.88 12.42
CA VAL A 5 0.12 -7.03 11.30
C VAL A 5 0.32 -8.40 10.63
N PRO A 6 -0.65 -9.31 10.66
CA PRO A 6 -0.55 -10.57 9.95
C PRO A 6 -0.68 -10.37 8.44
N ASN A 7 0.12 -11.09 7.67
CA ASN A 7 -0.02 -11.12 6.23
C ASN A 7 -1.01 -12.23 5.84
N ALA A 8 -2.13 -11.86 5.24
CA ALA A 8 -3.15 -12.81 4.81
C ALA A 8 -2.72 -13.72 3.64
N LYS A 9 -1.59 -13.43 2.98
CA LYS A 9 -1.05 -14.22 1.85
C LYS A 9 -2.01 -14.35 0.65
N GLY A 10 -2.83 -13.34 0.43
CA GLY A 10 -3.74 -13.24 -0.71
C GLY A 10 -5.16 -12.85 -0.33
N SER A 11 -5.85 -12.21 -1.27
CA SER A 11 -7.21 -11.66 -1.06
C SER A 11 -8.26 -12.73 -0.75
N GLY A 12 -8.06 -13.98 -1.19
CA GLY A 12 -8.96 -15.09 -0.88
C GLY A 12 -9.04 -15.43 0.62
N ASN A 13 -7.97 -15.18 1.38
CA ASN A 13 -7.96 -15.39 2.83
C ASN A 13 -8.64 -14.27 3.61
N LEU A 14 -9.00 -13.17 2.95
CA LEU A 14 -9.78 -12.08 3.52
C LEU A 14 -11.29 -12.29 3.36
N LEU A 15 -11.73 -13.32 2.64
CA LEU A 15 -13.15 -13.61 2.48
C LEU A 15 -13.79 -13.96 3.83
N PRO A 16 -15.08 -13.65 4.04
CA PRO A 16 -15.75 -13.82 5.34
C PRO A 16 -15.64 -15.23 5.95
N HIS A 17 -15.59 -16.27 5.12
CA HIS A 17 -15.45 -17.66 5.57
C HIS A 17 -14.00 -18.07 5.88
N ASN A 18 -13.00 -17.27 5.52
CA ASN A 18 -11.57 -17.56 5.73
C ASN A 18 -10.91 -16.66 6.76
N ILE A 19 -11.41 -15.44 6.97
CA ILE A 19 -10.76 -14.42 7.79
C ILE A 19 -10.84 -14.70 9.30
N GLY A 20 -11.76 -15.56 9.74
CA GLY A 20 -12.04 -15.80 11.16
C GLY A 20 -10.80 -16.15 11.98
N THR A 21 -9.90 -16.99 11.49
CA THR A 21 -8.65 -17.34 12.20
C THR A 21 -7.74 -16.15 12.46
N PHE A 22 -7.70 -15.17 11.55
CA PHE A 22 -6.93 -13.93 11.76
C PHE A 22 -7.61 -13.05 12.81
N ILE A 23 -8.93 -12.92 12.76
CA ILE A 23 -9.73 -12.17 13.73
C ILE A 23 -9.53 -12.75 15.12
N ASP A 24 -9.75 -14.06 15.29
CA ASP A 24 -9.56 -14.76 16.57
C ASP A 24 -8.16 -14.56 17.14
N THR A 25 -7.14 -14.65 16.28
CA THR A 25 -5.75 -14.45 16.70
C THR A 25 -5.49 -13.02 17.16
N LEU A 26 -5.98 -12.03 16.43
CA LEU A 26 -5.82 -10.62 16.79
C LEU A 26 -6.56 -10.29 18.09
N GLN A 27 -7.78 -10.77 18.25
CA GLN A 27 -8.58 -10.56 19.48
C GLN A 27 -7.93 -11.21 20.70
N LYS A 28 -7.42 -12.43 20.58
CA LYS A 28 -6.67 -13.12 21.66
C LYS A 28 -5.40 -12.36 22.06
N ASN A 29 -4.82 -11.60 21.11
CA ASN A 29 -3.68 -10.73 21.38
C ASN A 29 -4.08 -9.33 21.86
N GLY A 30 -5.37 -9.09 22.12
CA GLY A 30 -5.88 -7.84 22.68
C GLY A 30 -6.25 -6.77 21.65
N ALA A 31 -6.51 -7.14 20.40
CA ALA A 31 -7.02 -6.19 19.43
C ALA A 31 -8.45 -5.76 19.77
N GLU A 32 -8.66 -4.46 19.95
CA GLU A 32 -9.99 -3.86 20.15
C GLU A 32 -10.63 -3.49 18.80
N LYS A 33 -9.81 -3.12 17.82
CA LYS A 33 -10.23 -2.75 16.47
C LYS A 33 -9.36 -3.47 15.44
N ILE A 34 -10.01 -4.02 14.43
CA ILE A 34 -9.35 -4.77 13.36
C ILE A 34 -9.64 -4.07 12.03
N TYR A 35 -8.59 -3.86 11.25
CA TYR A 35 -8.64 -3.21 9.94
C TYR A 35 -8.12 -4.15 8.87
N ILE A 36 -8.66 -4.05 7.67
CA ILE A 36 -8.11 -4.70 6.48
C ILE A 36 -7.44 -3.65 5.59
N LEU A 37 -6.25 -3.96 5.10
CA LEU A 37 -5.63 -3.28 3.96
C LEU A 37 -5.43 -4.30 2.85
N THR A 38 -6.00 -4.02 1.68
CA THR A 38 -5.94 -4.91 0.52
C THR A 38 -5.80 -4.12 -0.78
N ASP A 39 -5.39 -4.79 -1.85
CA ASP A 39 -5.27 -4.21 -3.17
C ASP A 39 -6.63 -4.27 -3.90
N LEU A 40 -6.89 -3.26 -4.75
CA LEU A 40 -8.01 -3.29 -5.70
C LEU A 40 -7.78 -4.36 -6.78
N GLU A 41 -6.53 -4.54 -7.19
CA GLU A 41 -6.12 -5.40 -8.30
C GLU A 41 -6.87 -5.06 -9.60
N ARG A 42 -7.73 -5.97 -10.06
CA ARG A 42 -8.52 -5.84 -11.31
C ARG A 42 -10.00 -5.68 -11.05
N GLU A 43 -10.40 -5.50 -9.79
CA GLU A 43 -11.81 -5.24 -9.47
C GLU A 43 -12.25 -3.87 -10.01
N GLU A 44 -13.54 -3.74 -10.28
CA GLU A 44 -14.10 -2.54 -10.90
C GLU A 44 -14.06 -1.33 -9.96
N SER A 45 -14.23 -1.55 -8.66
CA SER A 45 -14.23 -0.46 -7.68
C SER A 45 -13.83 -0.91 -6.28
N PRO A 46 -13.34 0.01 -5.44
CA PRO A 46 -13.08 -0.26 -4.03
C PRO A 46 -14.30 -0.80 -3.28
N GLU A 47 -15.50 -0.33 -3.60
CA GLU A 47 -16.76 -0.76 -2.97
C GLU A 47 -17.01 -2.26 -3.20
N LYS A 48 -16.75 -2.77 -4.41
CA LYS A 48 -16.89 -4.21 -4.70
C LYS A 48 -15.92 -5.05 -3.86
N VAL A 49 -14.69 -4.57 -3.68
CA VAL A 49 -13.72 -5.24 -2.79
C VAL A 49 -14.21 -5.20 -1.34
N LYS A 50 -14.65 -4.03 -0.85
CA LYS A 50 -15.17 -3.86 0.51
C LYS A 50 -16.36 -4.79 0.76
N ASP A 51 -17.32 -4.88 -0.16
CA ASP A 51 -18.48 -5.77 -0.04
C ASP A 51 -18.09 -7.26 -0.01
N ARG A 52 -17.09 -7.64 -0.81
CA ARG A 52 -16.62 -9.03 -0.89
C ARG A 52 -15.93 -9.50 0.39
N VAL A 53 -15.18 -8.63 1.08
CA VAL A 53 -14.42 -8.98 2.29
C VAL A 53 -15.11 -8.50 3.58
N LYS A 54 -16.30 -7.96 3.49
CA LYS A 54 -17.06 -7.39 4.60
C LYS A 54 -17.29 -8.43 5.71
N ASN A 55 -17.01 -8.02 6.94
CA ASN A 55 -17.23 -8.82 8.13
C ASN A 55 -17.61 -7.88 9.30
N THR A 56 -18.52 -8.31 10.18
CA THR A 56 -19.03 -7.50 11.29
C THR A 56 -17.99 -7.15 12.34
N GLU A 57 -16.89 -7.88 12.40
CA GLU A 57 -15.79 -7.66 13.35
C GLU A 57 -14.66 -6.80 12.78
N ILE A 58 -14.80 -6.35 11.53
CA ILE A 58 -13.84 -5.46 10.88
C ILE A 58 -14.34 -4.02 11.00
N GLU A 59 -13.53 -3.17 11.62
CA GLU A 59 -13.82 -1.74 11.82
C GLU A 59 -13.82 -0.98 10.49
N TYR A 60 -12.82 -1.21 9.65
CA TYR A 60 -12.71 -0.56 8.35
C TYR A 60 -11.87 -1.36 7.36
N ILE A 61 -12.14 -1.16 6.07
CA ILE A 61 -11.44 -1.81 4.97
C ILE A 61 -10.84 -0.74 4.07
N PHE A 62 -9.52 -0.70 4.02
CA PHE A 62 -8.75 0.15 3.11
C PHE A 62 -8.43 -0.61 1.84
N VAL A 63 -8.64 0.03 0.70
CA VAL A 63 -8.35 -0.55 -0.62
C VAL A 63 -7.35 0.34 -1.33
N ALA A 64 -6.12 -0.15 -1.47
CA ALA A 64 -5.11 0.50 -2.30
C ALA A 64 -5.50 0.37 -3.77
N VAL A 65 -5.75 1.49 -4.44
CA VAL A 65 -6.23 1.51 -5.82
C VAL A 65 -5.15 0.95 -6.75
N LYS A 66 -5.55 0.01 -7.60
CA LYS A 66 -4.71 -0.96 -8.30
C LYS A 66 -3.95 -1.87 -7.35
N ALA A 67 -2.95 -1.36 -6.64
CA ALA A 67 -2.16 -2.11 -5.68
C ALA A 67 -1.38 -1.13 -4.76
N LEU A 68 -0.91 -1.63 -3.63
CA LEU A 68 -0.15 -0.87 -2.64
C LEU A 68 1.10 -0.19 -3.23
N GLU A 69 1.68 -0.78 -4.26
CA GLU A 69 2.84 -0.22 -4.95
C GLU A 69 2.55 1.13 -5.64
N ALA A 70 1.27 1.47 -5.89
CA ALA A 70 0.88 2.79 -6.36
C ALA A 70 1.23 3.90 -5.35
N TRP A 71 1.21 3.58 -4.04
CA TRP A 71 1.61 4.52 -3.00
C TRP A 71 3.10 4.85 -3.04
N PHE A 72 3.96 3.88 -3.45
CA PHE A 72 5.37 4.19 -3.70
C PHE A 72 5.55 5.19 -4.84
N LEU A 73 4.80 5.00 -5.94
CA LEU A 73 4.81 5.92 -7.09
C LEU A 73 4.35 7.34 -6.71
N ALA A 74 3.42 7.46 -5.77
CA ALA A 74 2.90 8.74 -5.28
C ALA A 74 3.90 9.52 -4.40
N ASP A 75 4.85 8.84 -3.76
CA ASP A 75 5.90 9.51 -3.00
C ASP A 75 7.05 9.92 -3.92
N THR A 76 6.90 11.08 -4.55
CA THR A 76 7.88 11.64 -5.48
C THR A 76 9.30 11.71 -4.87
N ALA A 77 9.44 12.00 -3.57
CA ALA A 77 10.75 12.10 -2.93
C ALA A 77 11.45 10.74 -2.85
N ALA A 78 10.74 9.70 -2.42
CA ALA A 78 11.27 8.34 -2.38
C ALA A 78 11.61 7.82 -3.79
N MET A 79 10.75 8.12 -4.78
CA MET A 79 10.98 7.74 -6.17
C MET A 79 12.22 8.41 -6.76
N LYS A 80 12.41 9.71 -6.55
CA LYS A 80 13.63 10.44 -6.96
C LYS A 80 14.87 9.82 -6.35
N GLN A 81 14.82 9.48 -5.07
CA GLN A 81 15.92 8.84 -4.34
C GLN A 81 16.24 7.46 -4.94
N TRP A 82 15.24 6.64 -5.21
CA TRP A 82 15.42 5.30 -5.77
C TRP A 82 15.97 5.33 -7.19
N LEU A 83 15.42 6.21 -8.04
CA LEU A 83 15.78 6.30 -9.46
C LEU A 83 17.08 7.08 -9.70
N GLY A 84 17.53 7.90 -8.74
CA GLY A 84 18.63 8.85 -8.94
C GLY A 84 18.27 9.97 -9.91
N GLU A 85 16.96 10.27 -10.07
CA GLU A 85 16.42 11.21 -11.04
C GLU A 85 15.69 12.37 -10.36
N ALA A 86 16.31 13.56 -10.36
CA ALA A 86 15.82 14.72 -9.63
C ALA A 86 14.49 15.28 -10.15
N PHE A 87 14.17 15.04 -11.41
CA PHE A 87 12.96 15.58 -12.06
C PHE A 87 11.85 14.55 -12.21
N TYR A 88 12.03 13.33 -11.66
CA TYR A 88 10.96 12.32 -11.72
C TYR A 88 9.71 12.77 -10.98
N GLU A 89 8.58 12.57 -11.62
CA GLU A 89 7.25 12.72 -11.04
C GLU A 89 6.29 11.73 -11.73
N GLU A 90 5.44 11.06 -10.94
CA GLU A 90 4.37 10.22 -11.50
C GLU A 90 3.04 10.98 -11.35
N PRO A 91 2.46 11.49 -12.45
CA PRO A 91 1.27 12.33 -12.35
C PRO A 91 0.01 11.57 -11.96
N LYS A 92 -0.04 10.25 -12.19
CA LYS A 92 -1.24 9.43 -11.99
C LYS A 92 -0.92 8.07 -11.36
N PRO A 93 -0.42 8.03 -10.12
CA PRO A 93 0.08 6.80 -9.50
C PRO A 93 -0.97 5.69 -9.41
N GLU A 94 -2.25 6.02 -9.22
CA GLU A 94 -3.36 5.07 -9.18
C GLU A 94 -3.99 4.76 -10.56
N GLN A 95 -3.49 5.37 -11.62
CA GLN A 95 -3.99 5.20 -13.01
C GLN A 95 -2.89 4.84 -13.99
N THR A 96 -1.83 4.20 -13.52
CA THR A 96 -0.71 3.78 -14.38
C THR A 96 -1.19 2.86 -15.51
N PRO A 97 -0.54 2.85 -16.69
CA PRO A 97 -0.97 2.01 -17.83
C PRO A 97 -0.87 0.51 -17.52
N LEU A 98 0.11 0.12 -16.70
CA LEU A 98 0.31 -1.26 -16.23
C LEU A 98 -0.09 -1.38 -14.76
N MET A 99 -0.09 -2.61 -14.25
CA MET A 99 -0.13 -2.82 -12.81
C MET A 99 1.11 -2.17 -12.17
N PRO A 100 0.99 -1.54 -11.00
CA PRO A 100 2.07 -0.76 -10.40
C PRO A 100 3.39 -1.51 -10.27
N TRP A 101 3.36 -2.82 -9.98
CA TRP A 101 4.56 -3.65 -9.92
C TRP A 101 5.31 -3.73 -11.26
N ASP A 102 4.59 -3.98 -12.34
CA ASP A 102 5.18 -4.06 -13.68
C ASP A 102 5.66 -2.68 -14.14
N TYR A 103 4.89 -1.66 -13.81
CA TYR A 103 5.24 -0.27 -14.11
C TYR A 103 6.52 0.18 -13.39
N LEU A 104 6.68 -0.15 -12.10
CA LEU A 104 7.94 0.08 -11.37
C LEU A 104 9.14 -0.64 -12.04
N SER A 105 8.93 -1.86 -12.55
CA SER A 105 9.97 -2.57 -13.29
C SER A 105 10.39 -1.86 -14.57
N GLU A 106 9.43 -1.32 -15.33
CA GLU A 106 9.71 -0.53 -16.54
C GLU A 106 10.43 0.78 -16.22
N ILE A 107 9.99 1.49 -15.18
CA ILE A 107 10.64 2.72 -14.73
C ILE A 107 12.09 2.44 -14.34
N ALA A 108 12.34 1.41 -13.54
CA ALA A 108 13.71 1.03 -13.16
C ALA A 108 14.62 0.83 -14.37
N LYS A 109 14.13 0.14 -15.40
CA LYS A 109 14.87 -0.07 -16.66
C LYS A 109 15.12 1.24 -17.39
N ARG A 110 14.08 2.08 -17.50
CA ARG A 110 14.14 3.37 -18.21
C ARG A 110 15.20 4.31 -17.63
N TYR A 111 15.30 4.35 -16.30
CA TYR A 111 16.24 5.23 -15.61
C TYR A 111 17.55 4.54 -15.20
N GLY A 112 17.76 3.29 -15.58
CA GLY A 112 18.98 2.55 -15.20
C GLY A 112 19.11 2.31 -13.69
N ALA A 113 18.01 2.38 -12.96
CA ALA A 113 17.99 2.19 -11.52
C ALA A 113 18.12 0.72 -11.14
N ARG A 114 18.51 0.47 -9.89
CA ARG A 114 18.48 -0.89 -9.34
C ARG A 114 17.06 -1.46 -9.42
N GLY A 115 16.89 -2.56 -10.12
CA GLY A 115 15.60 -3.21 -10.33
C GLY A 115 14.87 -3.58 -9.03
N ILE A 116 13.58 -3.76 -9.16
CA ILE A 116 12.67 -4.09 -8.05
C ILE A 116 12.91 -5.48 -7.44
N GLY A 117 13.57 -6.38 -8.20
CA GLY A 117 13.78 -7.78 -7.81
C GLY A 117 12.52 -8.63 -8.02
N ALA A 118 12.59 -9.91 -7.61
CA ALA A 118 11.50 -10.86 -7.80
C ALA A 118 10.48 -10.89 -6.63
N LYS A 119 10.79 -10.28 -5.50
CA LYS A 119 9.98 -10.37 -4.27
C LYS A 119 9.51 -9.00 -3.82
N LYS A 120 8.21 -8.73 -3.95
CA LYS A 120 7.56 -7.49 -3.50
C LYS A 120 7.93 -7.06 -2.07
N PRO A 121 7.92 -7.95 -1.04
CA PRO A 121 8.29 -7.55 0.32
C PRO A 121 9.74 -7.05 0.45
N MET A 122 10.66 -7.55 -0.36
CA MET A 122 12.05 -7.09 -0.34
C MET A 122 12.20 -5.70 -0.94
N PHE A 123 11.45 -5.40 -1.98
CA PHE A 123 11.39 -4.05 -2.55
C PHE A 123 10.73 -3.08 -1.56
N ALA A 124 9.59 -3.44 -0.99
CA ALA A 124 8.90 -2.62 0.01
C ALA A 124 9.81 -2.27 1.20
N LYS A 125 10.58 -3.25 1.73
CA LYS A 125 11.56 -2.99 2.79
C LYS A 125 12.63 -1.97 2.37
N ARG A 126 13.09 -1.99 1.11
CA ARG A 126 14.03 -0.99 0.61
C ARG A 126 13.39 0.39 0.48
N MET A 127 12.15 0.46 0.02
CA MET A 127 11.43 1.73 -0.07
C MET A 127 11.28 2.39 1.30
N ILE A 128 10.92 1.62 2.33
CA ILE A 128 10.61 2.14 3.68
C ILE A 128 11.85 2.51 4.49
N ARG A 129 12.96 1.78 4.35
CA ARG A 129 14.19 2.04 5.11
C ARG A 129 14.69 3.47 4.91
N SER A 130 15.34 3.99 5.94
CA SER A 130 16.00 5.29 5.86
C SER A 130 17.16 5.29 4.86
N VAL A 131 17.63 6.46 4.47
CA VAL A 131 18.77 6.62 3.55
C VAL A 131 20.06 6.07 4.18
N GLU A 132 20.25 6.24 5.49
CA GLU A 132 21.37 5.71 6.26
C GLU A 132 21.42 4.17 6.21
N GLU A 133 20.25 3.53 6.15
CA GLU A 133 20.10 2.09 5.98
C GLU A 133 20.08 1.63 4.52
N LYS A 134 20.51 2.50 3.59
CA LYS A 134 20.51 2.26 2.13
C LYS A 134 19.09 1.99 1.57
N GLY A 135 18.10 2.61 2.17
CA GLY A 135 16.73 2.65 1.68
C GLY A 135 16.39 3.98 1.00
N PHE A 136 15.10 4.20 0.73
CA PHE A 136 14.63 5.35 -0.04
C PHE A 136 13.65 6.23 0.74
N ASN A 137 13.51 5.96 2.05
CA ASN A 137 12.75 6.77 3.00
C ASN A 137 11.31 7.08 2.56
N PHE A 138 10.60 6.07 2.06
CA PHE A 138 9.19 6.21 1.71
C PHE A 138 8.36 6.68 2.91
N SER A 139 7.44 7.62 2.65
CA SER A 139 6.47 8.10 3.62
C SER A 139 5.05 8.03 3.05
N ILE A 140 4.17 7.39 3.79
CA ILE A 140 2.74 7.33 3.44
C ILE A 140 2.08 8.72 3.50
N GLU A 141 2.54 9.59 4.39
CA GLU A 141 2.05 10.96 4.52
C GLU A 141 2.41 11.80 3.29
N ARG A 142 3.59 11.56 2.66
CA ARG A 142 3.93 12.21 1.39
C ARG A 142 3.10 11.65 0.24
N ALA A 143 2.91 10.33 0.19
CA ALA A 143 2.03 9.70 -0.81
C ALA A 143 0.59 10.21 -0.69
N ALA A 144 0.07 10.39 0.53
CA ALA A 144 -1.26 10.93 0.81
C ALA A 144 -1.45 12.39 0.36
N LYS A 145 -0.37 13.16 0.24
CA LYS A 145 -0.40 14.54 -0.28
C LYS A 145 -0.44 14.61 -1.81
N HIS A 146 -0.22 13.48 -2.48
CA HIS A 146 -0.28 13.44 -3.93
C HIS A 146 -1.73 13.61 -4.40
N PRO A 147 -2.04 14.58 -5.30
CA PRO A 147 -3.44 14.91 -5.68
C PRO A 147 -4.18 13.73 -6.34
N ASN A 148 -3.45 12.82 -6.97
CA ASN A 148 -3.99 11.66 -7.68
C ASN A 148 -3.71 10.32 -6.96
N CYS A 149 -3.61 10.36 -5.61
CA CYS A 149 -3.50 9.17 -4.77
C CYS A 149 -4.53 9.17 -3.61
N PRO A 150 -5.84 9.22 -3.93
CA PRO A 150 -6.89 9.30 -2.92
C PRO A 150 -6.91 8.12 -1.96
N SER A 151 -6.50 6.91 -2.35
CA SER A 151 -6.50 5.76 -1.43
C SER A 151 -5.45 5.88 -0.32
N ALA A 152 -4.27 6.46 -0.59
CA ALA A 152 -3.29 6.77 0.43
C ALA A 152 -3.80 7.88 1.38
N LYS A 153 -4.49 8.88 0.81
CA LYS A 153 -5.10 9.97 1.59
C LYS A 153 -6.17 9.42 2.54
N GLU A 154 -7.10 8.60 2.05
CA GLU A 154 -8.12 7.92 2.89
C GLU A 154 -7.49 7.17 4.06
N PHE A 155 -6.40 6.43 3.80
CA PHE A 155 -5.70 5.69 4.84
C PHE A 155 -5.11 6.61 5.91
N VAL A 156 -4.39 7.66 5.52
CA VAL A 156 -3.76 8.57 6.48
C VAL A 156 -4.79 9.38 7.28
N GLU A 157 -5.82 9.91 6.62
CA GLU A 157 -6.86 10.72 7.28
C GLU A 157 -7.68 9.91 8.29
N HIS A 158 -7.88 8.62 8.06
CA HIS A 158 -8.57 7.75 9.01
C HIS A 158 -7.87 7.66 10.36
N PHE A 159 -6.54 7.58 10.37
CA PHE A 159 -5.75 7.47 11.60
C PHE A 159 -5.30 8.82 12.17
N ASN A 160 -5.35 9.89 11.37
CA ASN A 160 -4.96 11.24 11.77
C ASN A 160 -6.09 12.26 11.47
N PRO A 161 -7.23 12.18 12.16
CA PRO A 161 -8.40 13.03 11.88
C PRO A 161 -8.18 14.54 12.14
N SER A 162 -7.02 14.93 12.68
CA SER A 162 -6.73 16.33 13.07
C SER A 162 -6.10 17.18 11.98
N THR A 163 -6.10 16.75 10.71
CA THR A 163 -5.47 17.47 9.58
C THR A 163 -6.52 18.12 8.66
N GLN A 164 -7.69 18.47 9.21
CA GLN A 164 -8.68 19.31 8.50
C GLN A 164 -8.55 20.77 8.88
#